data_12ed915c3a0a32fe519f4f822f849189
#
_entry.id   12ed915c3a0a32fe519f4f822f849189
#
_cell.length_a   1.000
_cell.length_b   1.000
_cell.length_c   1.000
_cell.angle_alpha   90.00
_cell.angle_beta   90.00
_cell.angle_gamma   90.00
#
_symmetry.space_group_name_H-M   'P 1'
#
loop_
_entity.id
_entity.type
_entity.pdbx_description
1 polymer ?
#
loop_
_entity_poly.entity_id
_entity_poly.type
_entity_poly.pdbx_seq_one_letter_code
_entity_poly.pdbx_strand_id
1 'polypeptide(L)'
;MKIPSLVLKQLYTYGSLENTPDGVVFGLKNRLSDAVVTGITEVKVDKKAVPLDSLQFTMGDTTFLPADVSADNPIEFPLAKIMTVLWEGESLEIGKHTVGISFDSTPFGKLSFSVKDSIRETKEERVKVPYDREDDYSKEIISERQDFARSFSGVDFEHASKFSFDPSETKGNIESFFGVAQVPIGLAGPIKVNGEHAQGEFLVPLAT
;
A
#
# COMPACT_ATOMS: atom_id res chain seq x y z
N MET A 1 -2.78 -22.96 -26.04
CA MET A 1 -3.17 -21.53 -26.30
C MET A 1 -1.99 -20.65 -25.84
N LYS A 2 -1.46 -19.76 -26.70
CA LYS A 2 -0.30 -18.93 -26.29
C LYS A 2 -0.79 -17.69 -25.56
N ILE A 3 -0.50 -17.57 -24.27
CA ILE A 3 -0.84 -16.38 -23.50
C ILE A 3 0.19 -15.29 -23.82
N PRO A 4 -0.23 -14.08 -24.22
CA PRO A 4 0.69 -12.98 -24.46
C PRO A 4 1.52 -12.63 -23.21
N SER A 5 2.81 -12.33 -23.37
CA SER A 5 3.68 -12.00 -22.23
C SER A 5 3.20 -10.79 -21.42
N LEU A 6 2.50 -9.85 -22.06
CA LEU A 6 1.90 -8.70 -21.38
C LEU A 6 0.85 -9.12 -20.34
N VAL A 7 0.06 -10.16 -20.66
CA VAL A 7 -0.94 -10.71 -19.74
C VAL A 7 -0.25 -11.46 -18.59
N LEU A 8 0.81 -12.23 -18.90
CA LEU A 8 1.58 -12.96 -17.90
C LEU A 8 2.26 -12.05 -16.86
N LYS A 9 2.62 -10.82 -17.24
CA LYS A 9 3.18 -9.83 -16.30
C LYS A 9 2.23 -9.47 -15.15
N GLN A 10 0.93 -9.69 -15.31
CA GLN A 10 -0.05 -9.49 -14.25
C GLN A 10 0.11 -10.50 -13.09
N LEU A 11 0.82 -11.61 -13.30
CA LEU A 11 1.18 -12.54 -12.23
C LEU A 11 2.17 -11.93 -11.23
N TYR A 12 2.99 -10.99 -11.65
CA TYR A 12 3.96 -10.34 -10.78
C TYR A 12 3.28 -9.27 -9.90
N THR A 13 3.69 -9.21 -8.64
CA THR A 13 3.26 -8.16 -7.71
C THR A 13 4.30 -7.04 -7.70
N TYR A 14 4.03 -5.96 -8.44
CA TYR A 14 4.94 -4.82 -8.53
C TYR A 14 5.19 -4.17 -7.16
N GLY A 15 6.45 -3.80 -6.91
CA GLY A 15 6.89 -3.21 -5.64
C GLY A 15 7.07 -4.25 -4.53
N SER A 16 7.07 -5.54 -4.86
CA SER A 16 7.34 -6.64 -3.93
C SER A 16 8.79 -7.11 -3.92
N LEU A 17 9.63 -6.59 -4.83
CA LEU A 17 11.06 -6.90 -4.84
C LEU A 17 11.75 -6.21 -3.68
N GLU A 18 12.29 -6.99 -2.75
CA GLU A 18 12.97 -6.47 -1.57
C GLU A 18 14.11 -7.37 -1.12
N ASN A 19 15.10 -6.78 -0.46
CA ASN A 19 16.14 -7.50 0.26
C ASN A 19 15.64 -7.84 1.66
N THR A 20 15.85 -9.08 2.08
CA THR A 20 15.58 -9.57 3.43
C THR A 20 16.86 -10.15 4.04
N PRO A 21 16.92 -10.44 5.35
CA PRO A 21 18.06 -11.10 5.95
C PRO A 21 18.38 -12.46 5.30
N ASP A 22 17.37 -13.15 4.78
CA ASP A 22 17.51 -14.49 4.18
C ASP A 22 17.85 -14.44 2.69
N GLY A 23 17.68 -13.28 2.03
CA GLY A 23 17.94 -13.12 0.60
C GLY A 23 17.01 -12.12 -0.07
N VAL A 24 16.83 -12.26 -1.37
CA VAL A 24 15.96 -11.43 -2.19
C VAL A 24 14.59 -12.08 -2.31
N VAL A 25 13.52 -11.34 -2.02
CA VAL A 25 12.15 -11.84 -2.15
C VAL A 25 11.35 -11.03 -3.17
N PHE A 26 10.38 -11.68 -3.80
CA PHE A 26 9.34 -11.03 -4.62
C PHE A 26 8.06 -11.87 -4.64
N GLY A 27 6.94 -11.23 -4.95
CA GLY A 27 5.61 -11.84 -4.92
C GLY A 27 5.03 -12.12 -6.30
N LEU A 28 4.40 -13.28 -6.43
CA LEU A 28 3.53 -13.64 -7.54
C LEU A 28 2.10 -13.77 -7.03
N LYS A 29 1.14 -13.23 -7.75
CA LYS A 29 -0.29 -13.41 -7.46
C LYS A 29 -1.00 -13.89 -8.71
N ASN A 30 -1.72 -14.99 -8.62
CA ASN A 30 -2.53 -15.42 -9.74
C ASN A 30 -3.74 -14.47 -9.93
N ARG A 31 -3.71 -13.71 -11.01
CA ARG A 31 -4.77 -12.76 -11.43
C ARG A 31 -5.44 -13.16 -12.73
N LEU A 32 -5.16 -14.38 -13.24
CA LEU A 32 -5.62 -14.80 -14.55
C LEU A 32 -6.72 -15.87 -14.47
N SER A 33 -6.37 -17.06 -14.04
CA SER A 33 -7.27 -18.21 -13.88
C SER A 33 -6.59 -19.30 -13.08
N ASP A 34 -7.34 -20.27 -12.58
CA ASP A 34 -6.77 -21.44 -11.95
C ASP A 34 -5.77 -22.13 -12.88
N ALA A 35 -4.62 -22.46 -12.34
CA ALA A 35 -3.52 -23.10 -13.04
C ALA A 35 -2.77 -24.05 -12.13
N VAL A 36 -2.10 -25.00 -12.72
CA VAL A 36 -1.22 -25.96 -12.05
C VAL A 36 0.18 -25.76 -12.59
N VAL A 37 1.15 -25.45 -11.74
CA VAL A 37 2.57 -25.30 -12.11
C VAL A 37 3.21 -26.69 -12.03
N THR A 38 3.71 -27.18 -13.17
CA THR A 38 4.28 -28.52 -13.31
C THR A 38 5.79 -28.52 -13.43
N GLY A 39 6.42 -27.37 -13.37
CA GLY A 39 7.87 -27.24 -13.39
C GLY A 39 8.30 -25.78 -13.37
N ILE A 40 9.37 -25.51 -12.64
CA ILE A 40 10.02 -24.19 -12.61
C ILE A 40 11.30 -24.33 -13.40
N THR A 41 11.38 -23.66 -14.54
CA THR A 41 12.47 -23.90 -15.51
C THR A 41 13.58 -22.86 -15.42
N GLU A 42 13.26 -21.61 -15.07
CA GLU A 42 14.26 -20.56 -14.97
C GLU A 42 13.75 -19.37 -14.17
N VAL A 43 14.61 -18.82 -13.34
CA VAL A 43 14.46 -17.47 -12.78
C VAL A 43 15.69 -16.66 -13.18
N LYS A 44 15.50 -15.42 -13.57
CA LYS A 44 16.58 -14.48 -13.94
C LYS A 44 16.44 -13.18 -13.17
N VAL A 45 17.57 -12.65 -12.74
CA VAL A 45 17.67 -11.27 -12.25
C VAL A 45 18.74 -10.56 -13.07
N ASP A 46 18.40 -9.41 -13.63
CA ASP A 46 19.27 -8.61 -14.53
C ASP A 46 19.92 -9.42 -15.64
N LYS A 47 19.14 -10.30 -16.26
CA LYS A 47 19.52 -11.23 -17.32
C LYS A 47 20.46 -12.38 -16.89
N LYS A 48 20.89 -12.44 -15.62
CA LYS A 48 21.66 -13.56 -15.07
C LYS A 48 20.69 -14.63 -14.57
N ALA A 49 20.95 -15.88 -14.91
CA ALA A 49 20.18 -17.00 -14.37
C ALA A 49 20.50 -17.18 -12.88
N VAL A 50 19.45 -17.33 -12.08
CA VAL A 50 19.54 -17.68 -10.66
C VAL A 50 19.61 -19.20 -10.54
N PRO A 51 20.54 -19.75 -9.73
CA PRO A 51 20.56 -21.18 -9.48
C PRO A 51 19.23 -21.65 -8.88
N LEU A 52 18.64 -22.72 -9.45
CA LEU A 52 17.32 -23.19 -9.00
C LEU A 52 17.36 -23.79 -7.57
N ASP A 53 18.49 -24.26 -7.12
CA ASP A 53 18.74 -24.80 -5.78
C ASP A 53 18.84 -23.73 -4.70
N SER A 54 19.00 -22.45 -5.10
CA SER A 54 18.95 -21.29 -4.19
C SER A 54 17.57 -20.63 -4.14
N LEU A 55 16.54 -21.25 -4.72
CA LEU A 55 15.20 -20.71 -4.79
C LEU A 55 14.22 -21.47 -3.92
N GLN A 56 13.34 -20.75 -3.25
CA GLN A 56 12.19 -21.29 -2.54
C GLN A 56 10.91 -20.58 -3.00
N PHE A 57 9.84 -21.34 -3.14
CA PHE A 57 8.51 -20.84 -3.51
C PHE A 57 7.54 -21.16 -2.37
N THR A 58 7.02 -20.15 -1.69
CA THR A 58 6.13 -20.33 -0.52
C THR A 58 4.72 -19.84 -0.85
N MET A 59 3.73 -20.68 -0.56
CA MET A 59 2.31 -20.33 -0.70
C MET A 59 1.55 -20.75 0.57
N GLY A 60 1.08 -19.77 1.35
CA GLY A 60 0.57 -20.02 2.70
C GLY A 60 1.67 -20.59 3.59
N ASP A 61 1.41 -21.73 4.21
CA ASP A 61 2.36 -22.42 5.09
C ASP A 61 3.21 -23.48 4.37
N THR A 62 3.08 -23.60 3.04
CA THR A 62 3.77 -24.63 2.26
C THR A 62 4.89 -24.01 1.43
N THR A 63 6.09 -24.57 1.54
CA THR A 63 7.26 -24.21 0.75
C THR A 63 7.59 -25.31 -0.25
N PHE A 64 7.88 -24.92 -1.49
CA PHE A 64 8.23 -25.80 -2.60
C PHE A 64 9.63 -25.46 -3.10
N LEU A 65 10.45 -26.46 -3.30
CA LEU A 65 11.73 -26.30 -4.00
C LEU A 65 11.53 -26.56 -5.50
N PRO A 66 12.19 -25.81 -6.39
CA PRO A 66 12.05 -26.03 -7.84
C PRO A 66 12.31 -27.46 -8.28
N ALA A 67 13.24 -28.16 -7.64
CA ALA A 67 13.58 -29.56 -7.98
C ALA A 67 12.45 -30.54 -7.65
N ASP A 68 11.59 -30.23 -6.69
CA ASP A 68 10.49 -31.10 -6.28
C ASP A 68 9.22 -30.85 -7.10
N VAL A 69 9.18 -29.78 -7.91
CA VAL A 69 8.02 -29.43 -8.72
C VAL A 69 8.07 -30.16 -10.07
N SER A 70 7.10 -31.03 -10.27
CA SER A 70 6.98 -31.84 -11.51
C SER A 70 5.52 -32.08 -11.87
N ALA A 71 5.30 -32.78 -12.97
CA ALA A 71 3.94 -33.21 -13.36
C ALA A 71 3.30 -34.16 -12.34
N ASP A 72 4.11 -34.94 -11.61
CA ASP A 72 3.66 -35.87 -10.57
C ASP A 72 3.53 -35.20 -9.19
N ASN A 73 4.22 -34.06 -8.99
CA ASN A 73 4.17 -33.27 -7.77
C ASN A 73 4.02 -31.76 -8.12
N PRO A 74 2.87 -31.36 -8.63
CA PRO A 74 2.68 -30.00 -9.11
C PRO A 74 2.29 -29.05 -7.98
N ILE A 75 2.44 -27.74 -8.22
CA ILE A 75 1.88 -26.68 -7.38
C ILE A 75 0.53 -26.25 -7.92
N GLU A 76 -0.52 -26.43 -7.14
CA GLU A 76 -1.81 -25.82 -7.43
C GLU A 76 -1.74 -24.32 -7.18
N PHE A 77 -1.98 -23.51 -8.22
CA PHE A 77 -1.94 -22.06 -8.15
C PHE A 77 -3.30 -21.45 -8.53
N PRO A 78 -4.29 -21.54 -7.63
CA PRO A 78 -5.65 -21.05 -7.90
C PRO A 78 -5.69 -19.51 -8.02
N LEU A 79 -6.76 -19.02 -8.61
CA LEU A 79 -7.03 -17.60 -8.75
C LEU A 79 -6.93 -16.88 -7.38
N ALA A 80 -6.37 -15.68 -7.39
CA ALA A 80 -6.13 -14.80 -6.25
C ALA A 80 -5.09 -15.28 -5.22
N LYS A 81 -4.57 -16.51 -5.32
CA LYS A 81 -3.49 -16.98 -4.44
C LYS A 81 -2.18 -16.21 -4.68
N ILE A 82 -1.44 -16.04 -3.58
CA ILE A 82 -0.13 -15.38 -3.57
C ILE A 82 0.93 -16.42 -3.30
N MET A 83 2.01 -16.35 -4.05
CA MET A 83 3.21 -17.15 -3.90
C MET A 83 4.39 -16.20 -3.73
N THR A 84 5.17 -16.38 -2.69
CA THR A 84 6.42 -15.65 -2.46
C THR A 84 7.58 -16.46 -2.99
N VAL A 85 8.47 -15.81 -3.71
CA VAL A 85 9.72 -16.41 -4.19
C VAL A 85 10.86 -15.80 -3.40
N LEU A 86 11.68 -16.64 -2.77
CA LEU A 86 12.91 -16.28 -2.08
C LEU A 86 14.10 -16.77 -2.92
N TRP A 87 15.05 -15.89 -3.15
CA TRP A 87 16.40 -16.21 -3.64
C TRP A 87 17.37 -16.10 -2.48
N GLU A 88 17.81 -17.21 -1.95
CA GLU A 88 18.58 -17.29 -0.72
C GLU A 88 19.99 -16.72 -0.85
N GLY A 89 20.45 -16.10 0.23
CA GLY A 89 21.84 -15.69 0.45
C GLY A 89 22.33 -14.51 -0.39
N GLU A 90 21.49 -13.93 -1.23
CA GLU A 90 21.85 -12.81 -2.11
C GLU A 90 21.21 -11.50 -1.66
N SER A 91 21.78 -10.41 -2.14
CA SER A 91 21.17 -9.08 -2.03
C SER A 91 21.39 -8.30 -3.32
N LEU A 92 20.46 -7.46 -3.68
CA LEU A 92 20.53 -6.61 -4.86
C LEU A 92 20.86 -5.17 -4.44
N GLU A 93 21.53 -4.43 -5.30
CA GLU A 93 21.76 -3.01 -5.08
C GLU A 93 20.44 -2.23 -5.10
N ILE A 94 20.42 -1.06 -4.45
CA ILE A 94 19.30 -0.14 -4.54
C ILE A 94 19.16 0.33 -5.98
N GLY A 95 17.98 0.19 -6.56
CA GLY A 95 17.73 0.59 -7.93
C GLY A 95 16.78 -0.32 -8.69
N LYS A 96 16.75 -0.15 -10.02
CA LYS A 96 15.87 -0.90 -10.92
C LYS A 96 16.50 -2.20 -11.34
N HIS A 97 15.75 -3.29 -11.18
CA HIS A 97 16.13 -4.64 -11.59
C HIS A 97 15.10 -5.24 -12.53
N THR A 98 15.54 -6.18 -13.34
CA THR A 98 14.67 -6.96 -14.22
C THR A 98 14.54 -8.38 -13.67
N VAL A 99 13.35 -8.79 -13.28
CA VAL A 99 13.03 -10.14 -12.81
C VAL A 99 12.34 -10.89 -13.95
N GLY A 100 12.87 -12.05 -14.34
CA GLY A 100 12.31 -12.94 -15.33
C GLY A 100 12.00 -14.30 -14.73
N ILE A 101 10.88 -14.91 -15.12
CA ILE A 101 10.46 -16.23 -14.66
C ILE A 101 9.98 -17.04 -15.85
N SER A 102 10.39 -18.31 -15.90
CA SER A 102 9.92 -19.30 -16.86
C SER A 102 9.49 -20.57 -16.11
N PHE A 103 8.32 -21.06 -16.44
CA PHE A 103 7.73 -22.23 -15.78
C PHE A 103 6.81 -22.99 -16.74
N ASP A 104 6.60 -24.26 -16.47
CA ASP A 104 5.62 -25.10 -17.16
C ASP A 104 4.31 -25.14 -16.37
N SER A 105 3.19 -25.12 -17.04
CA SER A 105 1.87 -25.13 -16.41
C SER A 105 0.82 -25.86 -17.23
N THR A 106 -0.16 -26.42 -16.53
CA THR A 106 -1.36 -27.01 -17.13
C THR A 106 -2.55 -26.08 -16.85
N PRO A 107 -3.37 -25.71 -17.87
CA PRO A 107 -3.35 -26.24 -19.27
C PRO A 107 -2.51 -25.38 -20.25
N PHE A 108 -1.69 -24.45 -19.79
CA PHE A 108 -1.14 -23.37 -20.64
C PHE A 108 0.24 -23.71 -21.27
N GLY A 109 0.90 -24.79 -20.83
CA GLY A 109 2.23 -25.17 -21.30
C GLY A 109 3.33 -24.27 -20.77
N LYS A 110 4.39 -24.08 -21.55
CA LYS A 110 5.53 -23.23 -21.17
C LYS A 110 5.15 -21.76 -21.18
N LEU A 111 5.34 -21.11 -20.05
CA LEU A 111 5.09 -19.69 -19.83
C LEU A 111 6.37 -18.98 -19.41
N SER A 112 6.56 -17.77 -19.91
CA SER A 112 7.71 -16.93 -19.57
C SER A 112 7.35 -15.46 -19.66
N PHE A 113 7.81 -14.70 -18.70
CA PHE A 113 7.69 -13.23 -18.71
C PHE A 113 8.85 -12.58 -17.97
N SER A 114 9.06 -11.30 -18.20
CA SER A 114 9.97 -10.48 -17.41
C SER A 114 9.34 -9.12 -17.09
N VAL A 115 9.66 -8.61 -15.92
CA VAL A 115 9.17 -7.33 -15.39
C VAL A 115 10.34 -6.50 -14.88
N LYS A 116 10.13 -5.20 -14.80
CA LYS A 116 11.05 -4.29 -14.11
C LYS A 116 10.44 -3.93 -12.77
N ASP A 117 11.19 -4.11 -11.71
CA ASP A 117 10.86 -3.66 -10.35
C ASP A 117 12.07 -2.96 -9.74
N SER A 118 12.00 -2.51 -8.52
CA SER A 118 13.12 -1.80 -7.88
C SER A 118 13.26 -2.19 -6.42
N ILE A 119 14.52 -2.47 -6.03
CA ILE A 119 14.90 -2.42 -4.62
C ILE A 119 14.88 -0.96 -4.19
N ARG A 120 14.15 -0.70 -3.14
CA ARG A 120 14.13 0.60 -2.46
C ARG A 120 14.92 0.46 -1.17
N GLU A 121 15.48 1.55 -0.69
CA GLU A 121 15.94 1.60 0.70
C GLU A 121 14.83 1.04 1.58
N THR A 122 15.20 0.17 2.51
CA THR A 122 14.27 -0.46 3.46
C THR A 122 13.26 0.57 3.87
N LYS A 123 11.97 0.28 3.70
CA LYS A 123 10.94 1.19 4.19
C LYS A 123 11.25 1.40 5.67
N GLU A 124 11.89 2.52 6.00
CA GLU A 124 11.70 3.08 7.33
C GLU A 124 10.20 2.97 7.56
N GLU A 125 9.78 2.34 8.65
CA GLU A 125 8.37 2.19 8.98
C GLU A 125 7.76 3.56 8.75
N ARG A 126 6.91 3.68 7.73
CA ARG A 126 6.32 4.98 7.42
C ARG A 126 5.61 5.40 8.66
N VAL A 127 6.16 6.42 9.31
CA VAL A 127 5.55 7.02 10.49
C VAL A 127 4.11 7.36 10.09
N LYS A 128 3.16 6.72 10.76
CA LYS A 128 1.73 6.87 10.44
C LYS A 128 1.11 7.80 11.46
N VAL A 129 0.18 8.61 10.99
CA VAL A 129 -0.67 9.39 11.88
C VAL A 129 -1.44 8.43 12.79
N PRO A 130 -1.49 8.68 14.12
CA PRO A 130 -2.27 7.86 15.03
C PRO A 130 -3.73 7.70 14.58
N TYR A 131 -4.26 6.49 14.68
CA TYR A 131 -5.61 6.15 14.23
C TYR A 131 -6.23 5.12 15.17
N ASP A 132 -7.47 5.36 15.59
CA ASP A 132 -8.27 4.41 16.34
C ASP A 132 -9.41 3.85 15.48
N ARG A 133 -9.52 2.51 15.43
CA ARG A 133 -10.56 1.83 14.64
C ARG A 133 -11.95 1.90 15.27
N GLU A 134 -12.03 2.06 16.58
CA GLU A 134 -13.28 2.05 17.32
C GLU A 134 -13.84 3.46 17.44
N ASP A 135 -12.99 4.44 17.84
CA ASP A 135 -13.39 5.84 17.97
C ASP A 135 -12.30 6.81 17.53
N ASP A 136 -12.24 7.09 16.22
CA ASP A 136 -11.25 7.97 15.59
C ASP A 136 -11.48 9.47 15.87
N TYR A 137 -12.53 9.79 16.64
CA TYR A 137 -12.91 11.15 17.01
C TYR A 137 -12.86 11.40 18.54
N SER A 138 -12.40 10.44 19.33
CA SER A 138 -12.21 10.60 20.76
C SER A 138 -11.18 11.67 21.08
N LYS A 139 -11.28 12.28 22.25
CA LYS A 139 -10.33 13.30 22.69
C LYS A 139 -8.92 12.74 22.86
N GLU A 140 -8.83 11.48 23.23
CA GLU A 140 -7.60 10.74 23.46
C GLU A 140 -6.82 10.62 22.14
N ILE A 141 -7.43 10.09 21.07
CA ILE A 141 -6.77 9.93 19.78
C ILE A 141 -6.44 11.27 19.13
N ILE A 142 -7.28 12.29 19.33
CA ILE A 142 -7.00 13.65 18.84
C ILE A 142 -5.79 14.22 19.54
N SER A 143 -5.67 14.03 20.86
CA SER A 143 -4.49 14.47 21.62
C SER A 143 -3.22 13.76 21.13
N GLU A 144 -3.28 12.45 20.90
CA GLU A 144 -2.16 11.68 20.35
C GLU A 144 -1.74 12.21 18.97
N ARG A 145 -2.69 12.58 18.10
CA ARG A 145 -2.39 13.20 16.79
C ARG A 145 -1.72 14.55 16.93
N GLN A 146 -2.16 15.35 17.87
CA GLN A 146 -1.57 16.66 18.13
C GLN A 146 -0.14 16.53 18.66
N ASP A 147 0.10 15.59 19.58
CA ASP A 147 1.43 15.30 20.11
C ASP A 147 2.34 14.69 19.04
N PHE A 148 1.81 13.79 18.24
CA PHE A 148 2.51 13.24 17.09
C PHE A 148 2.91 14.33 16.09
N ALA A 149 1.98 15.20 15.70
CA ALA A 149 2.25 16.27 14.74
C ALA A 149 3.29 17.27 15.29
N ARG A 150 3.23 17.60 16.58
CA ARG A 150 4.21 18.45 17.26
C ARG A 150 5.59 17.80 17.28
N SER A 151 5.68 16.53 17.63
CA SER A 151 6.94 15.78 17.69
C SER A 151 7.56 15.60 16.31
N PHE A 152 6.73 15.33 15.30
CA PHE A 152 7.18 15.10 13.93
C PHE A 152 7.66 16.38 13.22
N SER A 153 6.94 17.49 13.40
CA SER A 153 7.22 18.75 12.71
C SER A 153 8.10 19.73 13.49
N GLY A 154 8.19 19.57 14.82
CA GLY A 154 8.82 20.55 15.71
C GLY A 154 8.02 21.86 15.85
N VAL A 155 6.78 21.90 15.36
CA VAL A 155 5.91 23.09 15.37
C VAL A 155 4.83 22.95 16.43
N ASP A 156 4.56 24.03 17.17
CA ASP A 156 3.41 24.11 18.06
C ASP A 156 2.16 24.57 17.27
N PHE A 157 1.07 23.83 17.44
CA PHE A 157 -0.21 24.07 16.75
C PHE A 157 -1.21 24.79 17.68
N GLU A 158 -0.77 25.73 18.49
CA GLU A 158 -1.58 26.38 19.52
C GLU A 158 -2.96 26.84 19.00
N HIS A 159 -3.02 27.41 17.80
CA HIS A 159 -4.26 27.94 17.25
C HIS A 159 -5.10 26.88 16.52
N ALA A 160 -4.48 25.86 15.94
CA ALA A 160 -5.18 24.80 15.23
C ALA A 160 -5.71 23.70 16.18
N SER A 161 -5.04 23.49 17.32
CA SER A 161 -5.38 22.41 18.26
C SER A 161 -6.61 22.69 19.14
N LYS A 162 -7.10 23.94 19.17
CA LYS A 162 -8.25 24.34 20.00
C LYS A 162 -9.52 24.45 19.17
N PHE A 163 -10.56 23.73 19.56
CA PHE A 163 -11.87 23.74 18.92
C PHE A 163 -12.98 23.66 19.98
N SER A 164 -14.19 24.10 19.64
CA SER A 164 -15.32 24.24 20.57
C SER A 164 -16.56 23.43 20.20
N PHE A 165 -16.47 22.56 19.20
CA PHE A 165 -17.55 21.66 18.79
C PHE A 165 -17.16 20.19 19.04
N ASP A 166 -18.13 19.27 18.93
CA ASP A 166 -17.87 17.84 19.04
C ASP A 166 -17.20 17.33 17.74
N PRO A 167 -15.97 16.80 17.80
CA PRO A 167 -15.27 16.30 16.62
C PRO A 167 -16.04 15.20 15.86
N SER A 168 -16.90 14.44 16.54
CA SER A 168 -17.72 13.40 15.92
C SER A 168 -18.69 13.96 14.85
N GLU A 169 -19.05 15.25 14.93
CA GLU A 169 -19.87 15.93 13.91
C GLU A 169 -19.16 16.03 12.54
N THR A 170 -17.85 15.87 12.52
CA THR A 170 -17.05 15.88 11.28
C THR A 170 -16.92 14.51 10.62
N LYS A 171 -17.50 13.46 11.22
CA LYS A 171 -17.43 12.09 10.73
C LYS A 171 -17.98 11.98 9.32
N GLY A 172 -17.18 11.36 8.44
CA GLY A 172 -17.51 11.24 7.02
C GLY A 172 -17.10 12.43 6.15
N ASN A 173 -16.66 13.54 6.75
CA ASN A 173 -16.15 14.72 6.03
C ASN A 173 -14.65 14.95 6.29
N ILE A 174 -14.19 14.75 7.52
CA ILE A 174 -12.80 14.95 7.92
C ILE A 174 -12.32 13.68 8.60
N GLU A 175 -11.43 12.95 7.94
CA GLU A 175 -10.74 11.80 8.51
C GLU A 175 -9.57 12.25 9.38
N SER A 176 -9.23 11.44 10.39
CA SER A 176 -8.10 11.72 11.29
C SER A 176 -8.13 13.15 11.84
N PHE A 177 -9.27 13.56 12.38
CA PHE A 177 -9.48 14.90 12.88
C PHE A 177 -8.35 15.32 13.84
N PHE A 178 -7.76 16.50 13.60
CA PHE A 178 -6.61 17.02 14.32
C PHE A 178 -6.94 18.35 15.02
N GLY A 179 -7.78 19.18 14.38
CA GLY A 179 -8.09 20.52 14.83
C GLY A 179 -8.78 21.35 13.78
N VAL A 180 -8.73 22.67 13.92
CA VAL A 180 -9.46 23.62 13.08
C VAL A 180 -8.56 24.69 12.49
N ALA A 181 -8.94 25.21 11.33
CA ALA A 181 -8.44 26.48 10.83
C ALA A 181 -9.30 27.61 11.39
N GLN A 182 -8.68 28.64 11.94
CA GLN A 182 -9.39 29.82 12.42
C GLN A 182 -9.55 30.84 11.29
N VAL A 183 -10.79 31.26 11.08
CA VAL A 183 -11.13 32.32 10.11
C VAL A 183 -11.54 33.55 10.89
N PRO A 184 -10.86 34.71 10.76
CA PRO A 184 -11.27 35.94 11.41
C PRO A 184 -12.66 36.40 10.94
N ILE A 185 -13.50 36.80 11.86
CA ILE A 185 -14.85 37.31 11.55
C ILE A 185 -14.93 38.73 12.04
N GLY A 186 -15.21 39.63 11.12
CA GLY A 186 -15.60 41.02 11.41
C GLY A 186 -17.09 41.14 11.67
N LEU A 187 -17.53 42.24 12.25
CA LEU A 187 -18.94 42.55 12.49
C LEU A 187 -19.29 43.88 11.85
N ALA A 188 -20.23 43.85 10.89
CA ALA A 188 -20.77 45.02 10.27
C ALA A 188 -22.18 45.38 10.82
N GLY A 189 -22.49 46.64 10.88
CA GLY A 189 -23.79 47.11 11.31
C GLY A 189 -23.75 47.96 12.60
N PRO A 190 -24.91 48.24 13.24
CA PRO A 190 -26.24 47.71 12.81
C PRO A 190 -26.70 48.23 11.48
N ILE A 191 -27.25 47.31 10.68
CA ILE A 191 -27.86 47.62 9.38
C ILE A 191 -29.38 47.63 9.56
N LYS A 192 -30.05 48.75 9.20
CA LYS A 192 -31.50 48.80 9.24
C LYS A 192 -32.08 48.18 7.98
N VAL A 193 -32.82 47.09 8.16
CA VAL A 193 -33.53 46.40 7.09
C VAL A 193 -35.02 46.66 7.19
N ASN A 194 -35.66 46.99 6.08
CA ASN A 194 -37.11 47.16 5.98
C ASN A 194 -37.61 46.34 4.75
N GLY A 195 -37.49 45.02 4.85
CA GLY A 195 -37.87 44.10 3.81
C GLY A 195 -39.12 43.27 4.15
N GLU A 196 -39.59 42.48 3.19
CA GLU A 196 -40.75 41.59 3.36
C GLU A 196 -40.56 40.53 4.45
N HIS A 197 -39.36 39.97 4.55
CA HIS A 197 -39.04 38.86 5.48
C HIS A 197 -38.16 39.25 6.64
N ALA A 198 -37.64 40.50 6.69
CA ALA A 198 -36.79 40.97 7.77
C ALA A 198 -37.05 42.49 7.97
N GLN A 199 -37.36 42.88 9.19
CA GLN A 199 -37.53 44.29 9.60
C GLN A 199 -36.82 44.53 10.92
N GLY A 200 -36.00 45.57 11.00
CA GLY A 200 -35.28 45.94 12.23
C GLY A 200 -33.82 46.28 11.97
N GLU A 201 -33.03 46.29 13.04
CA GLU A 201 -31.59 46.52 12.99
C GLU A 201 -30.86 45.18 13.21
N PHE A 202 -29.89 44.90 12.32
CA PHE A 202 -29.18 43.62 12.29
C PHE A 202 -27.66 43.84 12.29
N LEU A 203 -26.96 42.98 12.99
CA LEU A 203 -25.52 42.84 12.90
C LEU A 203 -25.20 41.71 11.90
N VAL A 204 -24.24 41.95 11.01
CA VAL A 204 -23.85 41.01 9.95
C VAL A 204 -22.42 40.55 10.21
N PRO A 205 -22.20 39.26 10.54
CA PRO A 205 -20.84 38.70 10.60
C PRO A 205 -20.26 38.58 9.19
N LEU A 206 -19.03 39.03 9.01
CA LEU A 206 -18.27 39.00 7.76
C LEU A 206 -17.00 38.21 7.96
N ALA A 207 -16.86 37.11 7.23
CA ALA A 207 -15.61 36.35 7.10
C ALA A 207 -14.96 36.68 5.75
N THR A 208 -13.69 37.03 5.75
CA THR A 208 -12.92 37.33 4.52
C THR A 208 -11.77 36.39 4.37
#